data_d1b6d8bf5f09a0c13265669af43fc0ab
#
_entry.id   d1b6d8bf5f09a0c13265669af43fc0ab
#
_cell.length_a   1.000
_cell.length_b   1.000
_cell.length_c   1.000
_cell.angle_alpha   90.00
_cell.angle_beta   90.00
_cell.angle_gamma   90.00
#
_symmetry.space_group_name_H-M   'P 1'
#
loop_
_entity.id
_entity.type
_entity.pdbx_description
1 polymer ?
#
loop_
_entity_poly.entity_id
_entity_poly.type
_entity_poly.pdbx_seq_one_letter_code
_entity_poly.pdbx_strand_id
1 'polypeptide(L)'
;VFVTHMEHNSNHISWLETIATVEIIKADENGNIDIEYFRNLLEQYKHQKNKIAAITACSNVTGIPTPYHEIAELIHEYDGLCFVDFACSAPYVDINMHPEKSSSHLDAIYFSPHKFLGGAGTPGVLIFNKKIYRNKIPDQPGGGTVIYTNPWKVHEYVADTEQKEDGGTPPFLGGIKAAMCMRLKEEMRVENILQREEEILQIIFCRFSKMKNVEVLEERVTKRLGVISFIVKGAHYNLIVKLLNDRFGIQTRGGCSCAGIYGHMLLNVDEIASYRILNSIRSGNLLCKPGWIRLSIHPTMTNAEINFIMNAIEMTASDFKVWAKDYTYNAESNEYFFEGFEANQKSRIEDWFNIYK
;
A
#
# COMPACT_ATOMS: atom_id res chain seq x y z
N VAL A 1 18.88 7.77 -4.28
CA VAL A 1 17.41 7.74 -4.21
C VAL A 1 16.98 7.99 -2.78
N PHE A 2 16.00 8.85 -2.58
CA PHE A 2 15.42 9.16 -1.29
C PHE A 2 14.02 8.56 -1.22
N VAL A 3 13.73 7.81 -0.18
CA VAL A 3 12.42 7.20 0.09
C VAL A 3 11.93 7.63 1.46
N THR A 4 10.62 7.65 1.70
CA THR A 4 10.13 7.97 3.04
C THR A 4 10.16 6.75 3.95
N HIS A 5 10.05 6.96 5.25
CA HIS A 5 9.90 5.89 6.22
C HIS A 5 8.57 5.11 6.07
N MET A 6 7.58 5.65 5.34
CA MET A 6 6.24 5.08 5.15
C MET A 6 6.08 4.23 3.89
N GLU A 7 7.15 3.94 3.16
CA GLU A 7 7.06 3.27 1.87
C GLU A 7 6.49 1.85 1.95
N HIS A 8 5.70 1.52 0.94
CA HIS A 8 5.42 0.13 0.64
C HIS A 8 6.70 -0.59 0.18
N ASN A 9 6.86 -1.86 0.55
CA ASN A 9 8.04 -2.65 0.16
C ASN A 9 8.34 -2.58 -1.35
N SER A 10 7.31 -2.53 -2.20
CA SER A 10 7.52 -2.45 -3.66
C SER A 10 8.24 -1.18 -4.09
N ASN A 11 7.99 -0.04 -3.43
CA ASN A 11 8.70 1.20 -3.75
C ASN A 11 10.09 1.27 -3.08
N HIS A 12 10.32 0.55 -2.00
CA HIS A 12 11.62 0.54 -1.32
C HIS A 12 12.57 -0.51 -1.90
N ILE A 13 12.14 -1.78 -1.95
CA ILE A 13 13.02 -2.90 -2.36
C ILE A 13 13.46 -2.76 -3.82
N SER A 14 12.58 -2.27 -4.71
CA SER A 14 12.93 -2.07 -6.11
C SER A 14 14.14 -1.16 -6.29
N TRP A 15 14.31 -0.14 -5.43
CA TRP A 15 15.49 0.73 -5.46
C TRP A 15 16.72 0.10 -4.81
N LEU A 16 16.54 -0.70 -3.75
CA LEU A 16 17.64 -1.44 -3.12
C LEU A 16 18.30 -2.45 -4.08
N GLU A 17 17.55 -3.01 -5.02
CA GLU A 17 18.04 -3.95 -6.03
C GLU A 17 18.64 -3.25 -7.26
N THR A 18 18.83 -1.93 -7.21
CA THR A 18 19.52 -1.16 -8.25
C THR A 18 20.95 -0.80 -7.81
N ILE A 19 21.68 -0.08 -8.67
CA ILE A 19 23.01 0.49 -8.35
C ILE A 19 22.93 1.76 -7.49
N ALA A 20 21.72 2.21 -7.13
CA ALA A 20 21.51 3.45 -6.40
C ALA A 20 21.83 3.31 -4.91
N THR A 21 22.38 4.34 -4.30
CA THR A 21 22.34 4.50 -2.85
C THR A 21 20.94 4.93 -2.45
N VAL A 22 20.34 4.25 -1.48
CA VAL A 22 18.98 4.54 -1.00
C VAL A 22 19.06 5.12 0.41
N GLU A 23 18.50 6.31 0.58
CA GLU A 23 18.41 7.02 1.86
C GLU A 23 16.97 7.14 2.30
N ILE A 24 16.71 6.94 3.60
CA ILE A 24 15.38 7.02 4.18
C ILE A 24 15.18 8.39 4.81
N ILE A 25 14.17 9.11 4.36
CA ILE A 25 13.70 10.34 4.98
C ILE A 25 12.96 9.94 6.27
N LYS A 26 13.45 10.41 7.41
CA LYS A 26 12.93 10.06 8.72
C LYS A 26 11.59 10.74 9.03
N ALA A 27 10.93 10.27 10.07
CA ALA A 27 9.80 10.96 10.66
C ALA A 27 10.27 12.11 11.56
N ASP A 28 9.43 13.15 11.65
CA ASP A 28 9.49 14.17 12.70
C ASP A 28 8.93 13.62 14.03
N GLU A 29 8.90 14.45 15.07
CA GLU A 29 8.37 14.11 16.39
C GLU A 29 6.86 13.76 16.40
N ASN A 30 6.14 14.14 15.35
CA ASN A 30 4.71 13.89 15.19
C ASN A 30 4.41 12.70 14.26
N GLY A 31 5.44 12.02 13.74
CA GLY A 31 5.28 10.90 12.81
C GLY A 31 5.09 11.30 11.33
N ASN A 32 5.18 12.60 10.99
CA ASN A 32 5.15 13.09 9.61
C ASN A 32 6.54 13.03 8.98
N ILE A 33 6.62 13.33 7.67
CA ILE A 33 7.91 13.42 6.98
C ILE A 33 8.71 14.64 7.49
N ASP A 34 9.93 14.41 7.95
CA ASP A 34 10.84 15.47 8.36
C ASP A 34 11.47 16.15 7.14
N ILE A 35 10.89 17.29 6.73
CA ILE A 35 11.33 18.08 5.57
C ILE A 35 12.71 18.67 5.79
N GLU A 36 13.03 19.11 7.02
CA GLU A 36 14.36 19.65 7.32
C GLU A 36 15.44 18.57 7.27
N TYR A 37 15.13 17.37 7.78
CA TYR A 37 16.03 16.23 7.61
C TYR A 37 16.26 15.91 6.13
N PHE A 38 15.19 15.97 5.30
CA PHE A 38 15.33 15.76 3.85
C PHE A 38 16.19 16.83 3.20
N ARG A 39 16.04 18.10 3.57
CA ARG A 39 16.91 19.20 3.10
C ARG A 39 18.37 18.92 3.43
N ASN A 40 18.68 18.47 4.64
CA ASN A 40 20.03 18.13 5.06
C ASN A 40 20.61 16.95 4.24
N LEU A 41 19.79 15.93 3.94
CA LEU A 41 20.19 14.84 3.06
C LEU A 41 20.51 15.35 1.64
N LEU A 42 19.66 16.22 1.08
CA LEU A 42 19.90 16.80 -0.25
C LEU A 42 21.19 17.62 -0.30
N GLU A 43 21.50 18.39 0.75
CA GLU A 43 22.73 19.14 0.85
C GLU A 43 23.95 18.19 0.93
N GLN A 44 23.87 17.10 1.68
CA GLN A 44 24.90 16.07 1.74
C GLN A 44 25.18 15.45 0.38
N TYR A 45 24.10 15.19 -0.41
CA TYR A 45 24.16 14.56 -1.72
C TYR A 45 24.15 15.54 -2.90
N LYS A 46 24.36 16.84 -2.67
CA LYS A 46 24.25 17.88 -3.72
C LYS A 46 25.16 17.64 -4.94
N HIS A 47 26.33 17.05 -4.72
CA HIS A 47 27.28 16.75 -5.78
C HIS A 47 26.92 15.52 -6.63
N GLN A 48 25.94 14.73 -6.20
CA GLN A 48 25.47 13.61 -6.99
C GLN A 48 24.66 14.12 -8.19
N LYS A 49 24.99 13.62 -9.38
CA LYS A 49 24.35 14.04 -10.63
C LYS A 49 22.88 13.64 -10.72
N ASN A 50 22.56 12.42 -10.27
CA ASN A 50 21.21 11.87 -10.36
C ASN A 50 20.64 11.75 -8.94
N LYS A 51 19.55 12.44 -8.69
CA LYS A 51 18.80 12.43 -7.43
C LYS A 51 17.33 12.13 -7.73
N ILE A 52 16.74 11.21 -7.01
CA ILE A 52 15.32 10.84 -7.17
C ILE A 52 14.70 10.76 -5.78
N ALA A 53 13.61 11.49 -5.55
CA ALA A 53 12.70 11.21 -4.46
C ALA A 53 11.63 10.24 -4.97
N ALA A 54 11.64 9.00 -4.49
CA ALA A 54 10.65 7.98 -4.83
C ALA A 54 9.79 7.72 -3.59
N ILE A 55 8.64 8.38 -3.51
CA ILE A 55 7.89 8.52 -2.27
C ILE A 55 6.44 8.08 -2.40
N THR A 56 5.85 7.56 -1.33
CA THR A 56 4.41 7.29 -1.29
C THR A 56 3.61 8.59 -1.09
N ALA A 57 2.48 8.71 -1.77
CA ALA A 57 1.54 9.82 -1.54
C ALA A 57 0.75 9.66 -0.24
N CYS A 58 0.64 8.41 0.25
CA CYS A 58 -0.11 8.10 1.46
C CYS A 58 0.30 6.73 1.99
N SER A 59 0.49 6.63 3.30
CA SER A 59 0.81 5.36 3.94
C SER A 59 -0.31 4.33 3.77
N ASN A 60 0.04 3.14 3.29
CA ASN A 60 -0.88 2.01 3.22
C ASN A 60 -1.13 1.33 4.59
N VAL A 61 -0.49 1.81 5.64
CA VAL A 61 -0.63 1.33 7.02
C VAL A 61 -1.53 2.24 7.83
N THR A 62 -1.24 3.52 7.82
CA THR A 62 -1.90 4.51 8.69
C THR A 62 -2.87 5.42 7.95
N GLY A 63 -2.84 5.43 6.60
CA GLY A 63 -3.64 6.36 5.81
C GLY A 63 -3.15 7.82 5.85
N ILE A 64 -2.01 8.10 6.49
CA ILE A 64 -1.44 9.44 6.62
C ILE A 64 -0.88 9.87 5.25
N PRO A 65 -1.32 11.03 4.72
CA PRO A 65 -0.80 11.56 3.47
C PRO A 65 0.61 12.15 3.65
N THR A 66 1.40 12.17 2.60
CA THR A 66 2.70 12.82 2.55
C THR A 66 2.61 14.16 1.83
N PRO A 67 3.49 15.13 2.14
CA PRO A 67 3.56 16.42 1.45
C PRO A 67 4.35 16.30 0.13
N TYR A 68 3.90 15.43 -0.77
CA TYR A 68 4.66 15.06 -1.98
C TYR A 68 4.95 16.23 -2.92
N HIS A 69 4.12 17.25 -2.99
CA HIS A 69 4.40 18.46 -3.78
C HIS A 69 5.50 19.34 -3.15
N GLU A 70 5.56 19.43 -1.82
CA GLU A 70 6.62 20.12 -1.11
C GLU A 70 7.96 19.38 -1.26
N ILE A 71 7.92 18.04 -1.19
CA ILE A 71 9.09 17.19 -1.44
C ILE A 71 9.56 17.33 -2.90
N ALA A 72 8.63 17.41 -3.87
CA ALA A 72 8.94 17.65 -5.27
C ALA A 72 9.63 19.01 -5.47
N GLU A 73 9.11 20.06 -4.87
CA GLU A 73 9.73 21.38 -4.92
C GLU A 73 11.15 21.35 -4.39
N LEU A 74 11.32 20.75 -3.21
CA LEU A 74 12.63 20.71 -2.56
C LEU A 74 13.66 19.91 -3.36
N ILE A 75 13.31 18.74 -3.91
CA ILE A 75 14.28 17.98 -4.70
C ILE A 75 14.61 18.66 -6.04
N HIS A 76 13.68 19.41 -6.64
CA HIS A 76 13.94 20.16 -7.86
C HIS A 76 14.91 21.32 -7.63
N GLU A 77 14.97 21.92 -6.43
CA GLU A 77 16.00 22.89 -6.06
C GLU A 77 17.43 22.33 -6.19
N TYR A 78 17.55 21.01 -6.13
CA TYR A 78 18.81 20.25 -6.26
C TYR A 78 18.92 19.49 -7.59
N ASP A 79 18.21 19.88 -8.64
CA ASP A 79 18.18 19.22 -9.96
C ASP A 79 17.83 17.72 -9.89
N GLY A 80 16.99 17.31 -8.95
CA GLY A 80 16.50 15.94 -8.84
C GLY A 80 15.13 15.74 -9.48
N LEU A 81 14.59 14.54 -9.35
CA LEU A 81 13.28 14.11 -9.87
C LEU A 81 12.38 13.63 -8.73
N CYS A 82 11.08 13.83 -8.87
CA CYS A 82 10.09 13.35 -7.91
C CYS A 82 9.16 12.32 -8.55
N PHE A 83 9.20 11.08 -8.01
CA PHE A 83 8.35 9.96 -8.39
C PHE A 83 7.41 9.64 -7.24
N VAL A 84 6.11 9.52 -7.50
CA VAL A 84 5.13 9.39 -6.42
C VAL A 84 4.27 8.14 -6.60
N ASP A 85 4.26 7.31 -5.56
CA ASP A 85 3.40 6.12 -5.43
C ASP A 85 2.02 6.52 -4.90
N PHE A 86 1.05 6.54 -5.79
CA PHE A 86 -0.36 6.77 -5.46
C PHE A 86 -1.16 5.47 -5.24
N ALA A 87 -0.52 4.31 -5.18
CA ALA A 87 -1.23 3.04 -5.11
C ALA A 87 -2.21 2.91 -3.93
N CYS A 88 -1.97 3.62 -2.82
CA CYS A 88 -2.91 3.67 -1.70
C CYS A 88 -4.00 4.71 -1.89
N SER A 89 -3.66 5.89 -2.36
CA SER A 89 -4.53 7.08 -2.35
C SER A 89 -5.26 7.38 -3.66
N ALA A 90 -4.79 6.86 -4.81
CA ALA A 90 -5.38 7.15 -6.11
C ALA A 90 -6.91 6.94 -6.19
N PRO A 91 -7.53 5.97 -5.51
CA PRO A 91 -8.99 5.83 -5.52
C PRO A 91 -9.74 6.98 -4.85
N TYR A 92 -9.08 7.80 -4.03
CA TYR A 92 -9.73 8.71 -3.08
C TYR A 92 -9.36 10.18 -3.28
N VAL A 93 -8.22 10.49 -3.93
CA VAL A 93 -7.71 11.85 -4.05
C VAL A 93 -7.56 12.28 -5.51
N ASP A 94 -7.59 13.58 -5.77
CA ASP A 94 -7.17 14.12 -7.05
C ASP A 94 -5.66 14.05 -7.19
N ILE A 95 -5.21 13.74 -8.41
CA ILE A 95 -3.80 13.66 -8.73
C ILE A 95 -3.50 14.76 -9.77
N ASN A 96 -2.70 15.73 -9.37
CA ASN A 96 -2.24 16.80 -10.27
C ASN A 96 -0.72 16.73 -10.43
N MET A 97 -0.26 16.26 -11.59
CA MET A 97 1.18 16.24 -11.90
C MET A 97 1.76 17.61 -12.22
N HIS A 98 0.93 18.57 -12.58
CA HIS A 98 1.35 19.91 -13.03
C HIS A 98 0.59 21.01 -12.29
N PRO A 99 0.85 21.20 -10.98
CA PRO A 99 0.21 22.25 -10.21
C PRO A 99 0.63 23.65 -10.75
N GLU A 100 -0.12 24.69 -10.36
CA GLU A 100 0.18 26.08 -10.79
C GLU A 100 1.62 26.49 -10.49
N LYS A 101 2.15 26.09 -9.33
CA LYS A 101 3.56 26.28 -8.99
C LYS A 101 4.39 25.23 -9.72
N SER A 102 5.04 25.63 -10.80
CA SER A 102 5.78 24.73 -11.68
C SER A 102 6.92 23.94 -11.00
N SER A 103 7.51 24.47 -9.91
CA SER A 103 8.55 23.78 -9.13
C SER A 103 8.05 22.56 -8.36
N SER A 104 6.75 22.45 -8.13
CA SER A 104 6.13 21.33 -7.40
C SER A 104 5.53 20.26 -8.32
N HIS A 105 5.90 20.24 -9.61
CA HIS A 105 5.43 19.21 -10.55
C HIS A 105 5.95 17.81 -10.14
N LEU A 106 5.26 16.78 -10.64
CA LEU A 106 5.67 15.38 -10.43
C LEU A 106 6.24 14.83 -11.74
N ASP A 107 7.41 14.21 -11.68
CA ASP A 107 8.07 13.66 -12.87
C ASP A 107 7.52 12.30 -13.28
N ALA A 108 7.10 11.51 -12.31
CA ALA A 108 6.39 10.26 -12.52
C ALA A 108 5.39 9.98 -11.40
N ILE A 109 4.30 9.31 -11.76
CA ILE A 109 3.33 8.75 -10.81
C ILE A 109 3.02 7.31 -11.21
N TYR A 110 2.72 6.48 -10.23
CA TYR A 110 2.27 5.11 -10.46
C TYR A 110 1.20 4.72 -9.45
N PHE A 111 0.26 3.90 -9.91
CA PHE A 111 -0.84 3.44 -9.09
C PHE A 111 -1.48 2.15 -9.62
N SER A 112 -2.34 1.58 -8.81
CA SER A 112 -2.95 0.27 -9.04
C SER A 112 -4.46 0.40 -9.19
N PRO A 113 -5.01 0.45 -10.42
CA PRO A 113 -6.46 0.57 -10.63
C PRO A 113 -7.28 -0.57 -10.01
N HIS A 114 -6.65 -1.73 -9.73
CA HIS A 114 -7.33 -2.82 -9.02
C HIS A 114 -7.76 -2.47 -7.59
N LYS A 115 -7.28 -1.35 -7.02
CA LYS A 115 -7.71 -0.82 -5.72
C LYS A 115 -8.90 0.14 -5.81
N PHE A 116 -9.26 0.58 -7.01
CA PHE A 116 -10.48 1.34 -7.22
C PHE A 116 -11.72 0.46 -7.10
N LEU A 117 -12.85 1.06 -6.79
CA LEU A 117 -14.14 0.35 -6.76
C LEU A 117 -14.40 -0.29 -8.15
N GLY A 118 -14.62 -1.61 -8.15
CA GLY A 118 -14.81 -2.38 -9.37
C GLY A 118 -13.53 -2.75 -10.14
N GLY A 119 -12.34 -2.32 -9.70
CA GLY A 119 -11.07 -2.42 -10.42
C GLY A 119 -10.36 -3.77 -10.42
N ALA A 120 -10.88 -4.80 -9.77
CA ALA A 120 -10.22 -6.11 -9.69
C ALA A 120 -9.79 -6.66 -11.06
N GLY A 121 -8.52 -7.10 -11.19
CA GLY A 121 -7.97 -7.66 -12.42
C GLY A 121 -7.53 -6.64 -13.48
N THR A 122 -7.40 -5.36 -13.12
CA THR A 122 -6.86 -4.32 -14.00
C THR A 122 -5.33 -4.27 -13.96
N PRO A 123 -4.65 -3.82 -15.04
CA PRO A 123 -3.22 -3.56 -15.02
C PRO A 123 -2.85 -2.37 -14.14
N GLY A 124 -1.58 -2.28 -13.73
CA GLY A 124 -1.01 -1.07 -13.12
C GLY A 124 -0.89 0.07 -14.14
N VAL A 125 -0.76 1.30 -13.63
CA VAL A 125 -0.56 2.51 -14.45
C VAL A 125 0.72 3.21 -14.00
N LEU A 126 1.55 3.56 -14.98
CA LEU A 126 2.71 4.42 -14.83
C LEU A 126 2.56 5.61 -15.79
N ILE A 127 2.63 6.83 -15.26
CA ILE A 127 2.62 8.07 -16.04
C ILE A 127 3.90 8.81 -15.69
N PHE A 128 4.67 9.22 -16.70
CA PHE A 128 5.92 9.91 -16.45
C PHE A 128 6.22 10.97 -17.53
N ASN A 129 7.07 11.92 -17.18
CA ASN A 129 7.53 12.93 -18.10
C ASN A 129 8.44 12.28 -19.16
N LYS A 130 8.03 12.32 -20.43
CA LYS A 130 8.76 11.72 -21.56
C LYS A 130 10.23 12.16 -21.65
N LYS A 131 10.59 13.33 -21.13
CA LYS A 131 11.97 13.84 -21.13
C LYS A 131 12.94 13.00 -20.32
N ILE A 132 12.45 12.23 -19.33
CA ILE A 132 13.29 11.36 -18.52
C ILE A 132 13.57 10.00 -19.18
N TYR A 133 12.77 9.62 -20.17
CA TYR A 133 12.92 8.35 -20.89
C TYR A 133 14.00 8.43 -21.96
N ARG A 134 15.05 7.63 -21.80
CA ARG A 134 16.22 7.62 -22.70
C ARG A 134 16.56 6.21 -23.20
N ASN A 135 15.77 5.21 -22.87
CA ASN A 135 16.04 3.83 -23.22
C ASN A 135 15.89 3.59 -24.72
N LYS A 136 16.92 3.02 -25.32
CA LYS A 136 16.86 2.56 -26.71
C LYS A 136 16.15 1.22 -26.82
N ILE A 137 16.33 0.36 -25.81
CA ILE A 137 15.75 -0.97 -25.68
C ILE A 137 14.64 -0.86 -24.61
N PRO A 138 13.45 -1.38 -24.86
CA PRO A 138 12.39 -1.41 -23.85
C PRO A 138 12.75 -2.33 -22.68
N ASP A 139 12.09 -2.15 -21.54
CA ASP A 139 12.27 -3.02 -20.38
C ASP A 139 11.87 -4.47 -20.69
N GLN A 140 10.79 -4.66 -21.45
CA GLN A 140 10.29 -5.96 -21.89
C GLN A 140 10.25 -6.05 -23.43
N PRO A 141 11.36 -6.43 -24.12
CA PRO A 141 11.35 -6.62 -25.55
C PRO A 141 10.39 -7.75 -25.97
N GLY A 142 9.58 -7.51 -26.98
CA GLY A 142 8.62 -8.52 -27.46
C GLY A 142 7.86 -8.14 -28.72
N GLY A 143 6.83 -8.91 -29.03
CA GLY A 143 5.93 -8.61 -30.14
C GLY A 143 5.24 -7.26 -29.96
N GLY A 144 5.12 -6.50 -31.03
CA GLY A 144 4.54 -5.14 -31.02
C GLY A 144 5.54 -4.02 -30.71
N THR A 145 6.71 -4.33 -30.14
CA THR A 145 7.72 -3.33 -29.76
C THR A 145 8.71 -2.99 -30.89
N VAL A 146 8.72 -3.76 -31.98
CA VAL A 146 9.65 -3.63 -33.13
C VAL A 146 8.89 -3.29 -34.39
N ILE A 147 9.51 -2.46 -35.24
CA ILE A 147 9.03 -2.19 -36.62
C ILE A 147 9.59 -3.19 -37.61
N TYR A 148 10.74 -3.80 -37.29
CA TYR A 148 11.43 -4.72 -38.19
C TYR A 148 12.32 -5.69 -37.42
N THR A 149 12.40 -6.93 -37.90
CA THR A 149 13.36 -7.95 -37.45
C THR A 149 13.70 -8.89 -38.58
N ASN A 150 14.92 -9.48 -38.57
CA ASN A 150 15.35 -10.45 -39.57
C ASN A 150 16.22 -11.57 -38.96
N PRO A 151 16.48 -12.68 -39.68
CA PRO A 151 17.28 -13.79 -39.16
C PRO A 151 18.78 -13.48 -38.98
N TRP A 152 19.26 -12.38 -39.51
CA TRP A 152 20.66 -11.94 -39.39
C TRP A 152 20.93 -11.02 -38.20
N LYS A 153 20.08 -11.09 -37.15
CA LYS A 153 20.21 -10.36 -35.86
C LYS A 153 20.03 -8.82 -35.98
N VAL A 154 19.35 -8.36 -37.02
CA VAL A 154 18.97 -6.95 -37.18
C VAL A 154 17.52 -6.78 -36.72
N HIS A 155 17.29 -5.84 -35.86
CA HIS A 155 15.95 -5.41 -35.43
C HIS A 155 15.95 -3.93 -35.14
N GLU A 156 14.77 -3.31 -35.23
CA GLU A 156 14.57 -1.90 -34.94
C GLU A 156 13.29 -1.74 -34.14
N TYR A 157 13.38 -1.04 -33.02
CA TYR A 157 12.25 -0.73 -32.14
C TYR A 157 11.42 0.42 -32.67
N VAL A 158 10.13 0.43 -32.32
CA VAL A 158 9.26 1.56 -32.60
C VAL A 158 9.77 2.80 -31.86
N ALA A 159 9.58 3.98 -32.46
CA ALA A 159 10.05 5.24 -31.88
C ALA A 159 9.15 5.73 -30.74
N ASP A 160 7.85 5.45 -30.80
CA ASP A 160 6.91 5.82 -29.75
C ASP A 160 7.20 5.08 -28.45
N THR A 161 7.26 5.82 -27.34
CA THR A 161 7.66 5.30 -26.05
C THR A 161 6.62 4.34 -25.48
N GLU A 162 5.33 4.70 -25.57
CA GLU A 162 4.25 3.89 -25.03
C GLU A 162 4.16 2.54 -25.77
N GLN A 163 4.14 2.59 -27.09
CA GLN A 163 4.11 1.37 -27.91
C GLN A 163 5.36 0.51 -27.72
N LYS A 164 6.53 1.13 -27.57
CA LYS A 164 7.79 0.41 -27.35
C LYS A 164 7.82 -0.34 -26.02
N GLU A 165 7.24 0.23 -24.95
CA GLU A 165 7.20 -0.39 -23.61
C GLU A 165 5.99 -1.33 -23.42
N ASP A 166 5.07 -1.42 -24.41
CA ASP A 166 3.89 -2.28 -24.36
C ASP A 166 4.13 -3.58 -25.16
N GLY A 167 4.98 -4.44 -24.61
CA GLY A 167 5.37 -5.72 -25.24
C GLY A 167 4.31 -6.80 -25.09
N GLY A 168 3.90 -7.41 -26.22
CA GLY A 168 2.91 -8.47 -26.28
C GLY A 168 1.50 -7.94 -26.56
N THR A 169 0.48 -8.78 -26.29
CA THR A 169 -0.92 -8.38 -26.48
C THR A 169 -1.40 -7.55 -25.30
N PRO A 170 -1.82 -6.29 -25.51
CA PRO A 170 -2.31 -5.45 -24.42
C PRO A 170 -3.54 -6.05 -23.74
N PRO A 171 -3.71 -5.85 -22.42
CA PRO A 171 -4.87 -6.35 -21.68
C PRO A 171 -6.08 -5.42 -21.92
N PHE A 172 -6.65 -5.42 -23.14
CA PHE A 172 -7.71 -4.50 -23.59
C PHE A 172 -8.87 -4.36 -22.60
N LEU A 173 -9.44 -5.50 -22.17
CA LEU A 173 -10.55 -5.49 -21.21
C LEU A 173 -10.13 -4.93 -19.86
N GLY A 174 -8.92 -5.22 -19.41
CA GLY A 174 -8.34 -4.66 -18.19
C GLY A 174 -8.16 -3.15 -18.28
N GLY A 175 -7.69 -2.65 -19.42
CA GLY A 175 -7.54 -1.21 -19.70
C GLY A 175 -8.88 -0.47 -19.70
N ILE A 176 -9.89 -1.00 -20.41
CA ILE A 176 -11.26 -0.46 -20.43
C ILE A 176 -11.82 -0.42 -18.99
N LYS A 177 -11.67 -1.50 -18.24
CA LYS A 177 -12.14 -1.60 -16.86
C LYS A 177 -11.46 -0.57 -15.96
N ALA A 178 -10.15 -0.36 -16.11
CA ALA A 178 -9.40 0.67 -15.37
C ALA A 178 -9.97 2.07 -15.66
N ALA A 179 -10.22 2.39 -16.94
CA ALA A 179 -10.82 3.67 -17.32
C ALA A 179 -12.23 3.85 -16.72
N MET A 180 -13.06 2.80 -16.73
CA MET A 180 -14.40 2.83 -16.10
C MET A 180 -14.34 3.08 -14.60
N CYS A 181 -13.37 2.49 -13.89
CA CYS A 181 -13.19 2.71 -12.45
C CYS A 181 -12.76 4.15 -12.14
N MET A 182 -11.88 4.73 -12.96
CA MET A 182 -11.50 6.14 -12.83
C MET A 182 -12.71 7.05 -13.09
N ARG A 183 -13.50 6.75 -14.14
CA ARG A 183 -14.72 7.47 -14.44
C ARG A 183 -15.73 7.42 -13.29
N LEU A 184 -15.92 6.24 -12.68
CA LEU A 184 -16.78 6.09 -11.51
C LEU A 184 -16.32 6.97 -10.35
N LYS A 185 -14.99 7.03 -10.07
CA LYS A 185 -14.44 7.93 -9.05
C LYS A 185 -14.77 9.40 -9.36
N GLU A 186 -14.62 9.85 -10.62
CA GLU A 186 -14.97 11.21 -11.04
C GLU A 186 -16.47 11.50 -10.80
N GLU A 187 -17.34 10.55 -11.13
CA GLU A 187 -18.80 10.68 -10.91
C GLU A 187 -19.16 10.73 -9.41
N MET A 188 -18.41 10.01 -8.55
CA MET A 188 -18.56 10.09 -7.09
C MET A 188 -18.09 11.44 -6.54
N ARG A 189 -17.23 12.15 -7.22
CA ARG A 189 -16.56 13.40 -6.87
C ARG A 189 -15.65 13.25 -5.66
N VAL A 190 -14.41 13.64 -5.81
CA VAL A 190 -13.37 13.48 -4.77
C VAL A 190 -13.74 14.23 -3.49
N GLU A 191 -14.35 15.40 -3.60
CA GLU A 191 -14.80 16.18 -2.43
C GLU A 191 -15.80 15.37 -1.58
N ASN A 192 -16.76 14.71 -2.21
CA ASN A 192 -17.75 13.88 -1.51
C ASN A 192 -17.09 12.65 -0.87
N ILE A 193 -16.13 12.03 -1.59
CA ILE A 193 -15.36 10.89 -1.09
C ILE A 193 -14.64 11.28 0.21
N LEU A 194 -13.87 12.36 0.17
CA LEU A 194 -13.07 12.82 1.29
C LEU A 194 -13.93 13.29 2.46
N GLN A 195 -15.02 14.03 2.19
CA GLN A 195 -15.96 14.43 3.24
C GLN A 195 -16.56 13.21 3.94
N ARG A 196 -16.99 12.22 3.15
CA ARG A 196 -17.57 11.00 3.73
C ARG A 196 -16.55 10.18 4.52
N GLU A 197 -15.32 10.07 4.05
CA GLU A 197 -14.25 9.41 4.82
C GLU A 197 -14.00 10.12 6.14
N GLU A 198 -13.97 11.46 6.16
CA GLU A 198 -13.79 12.23 7.38
C GLU A 198 -14.92 11.98 8.40
N GLU A 199 -16.18 11.97 7.96
CA GLU A 199 -17.33 11.63 8.81
C GLU A 199 -17.19 10.24 9.44
N ILE A 200 -16.79 9.25 8.64
CA ILE A 200 -16.59 7.87 9.11
C ILE A 200 -15.42 7.81 10.09
N LEU A 201 -14.31 8.47 9.78
CA LEU A 201 -13.13 8.50 10.65
C LEU A 201 -13.43 9.13 12.02
N GLN A 202 -14.25 10.18 12.08
CA GLN A 202 -14.70 10.77 13.33
C GLN A 202 -15.46 9.76 14.21
N ILE A 203 -16.36 8.96 13.63
CA ILE A 203 -17.07 7.90 14.34
C ILE A 203 -16.08 6.86 14.86
N ILE A 204 -15.16 6.40 14.01
CA ILE A 204 -14.21 5.34 14.34
C ILE A 204 -13.24 5.77 15.44
N PHE A 205 -12.63 6.96 15.33
CA PHE A 205 -11.71 7.46 16.35
C PHE A 205 -12.41 7.71 17.69
N CYS A 206 -13.63 8.25 17.67
CA CYS A 206 -14.46 8.38 18.88
C CYS A 206 -14.75 7.05 19.57
N ARG A 207 -14.90 5.97 18.80
CA ARG A 207 -15.11 4.60 19.34
C ARG A 207 -13.79 4.03 19.87
N PHE A 208 -12.70 4.11 19.11
CA PHE A 208 -11.40 3.60 19.53
C PHE A 208 -10.88 4.26 20.81
N SER A 209 -11.09 5.56 20.99
CA SER A 209 -10.66 6.28 22.21
C SER A 209 -11.29 5.74 23.51
N LYS A 210 -12.39 4.99 23.42
CA LYS A 210 -13.06 4.34 24.55
C LYS A 210 -12.59 2.92 24.82
N MET A 211 -11.83 2.31 23.88
CA MET A 211 -11.38 0.93 23.94
C MET A 211 -9.99 0.85 24.60
N LYS A 212 -9.91 0.65 25.91
CA LYS A 212 -8.64 0.68 26.68
C LYS A 212 -7.61 -0.39 26.27
N ASN A 213 -8.06 -1.49 25.69
CA ASN A 213 -7.23 -2.62 25.24
C ASN A 213 -6.90 -2.59 23.75
N VAL A 214 -7.29 -1.54 23.03
CA VAL A 214 -6.94 -1.29 21.64
C VAL A 214 -6.01 -0.09 21.56
N GLU A 215 -4.99 -0.19 20.73
CA GLU A 215 -4.03 0.86 20.45
C GLU A 215 -4.03 1.14 18.94
N VAL A 216 -4.37 2.35 18.54
CA VAL A 216 -4.36 2.78 17.14
C VAL A 216 -2.99 3.30 16.79
N LEU A 217 -2.41 2.83 15.67
CA LEU A 217 -1.11 3.30 15.22
C LEU A 217 -1.22 4.75 14.72
N GLU A 218 -0.28 5.58 15.16
CA GLU A 218 -0.26 7.03 14.88
C GLU A 218 -1.60 7.72 15.23
N GLU A 219 -2.16 7.41 16.38
CA GLU A 219 -3.47 7.89 16.82
C GLU A 219 -3.59 9.43 16.80
N ARG A 220 -2.47 10.14 17.03
CA ARG A 220 -2.43 11.60 17.10
C ARG A 220 -2.73 12.27 15.76
N VAL A 221 -2.42 11.60 14.63
CA VAL A 221 -2.66 12.12 13.30
C VAL A 221 -4.03 11.65 12.83
N THR A 222 -5.06 12.45 13.04
CA THR A 222 -6.45 12.11 12.67
C THR A 222 -6.79 12.45 11.22
N LYS A 223 -6.06 13.39 10.60
CA LYS A 223 -6.22 13.73 9.18
C LYS A 223 -5.54 12.67 8.31
N ARG A 224 -6.30 11.69 7.90
CA ARG A 224 -5.84 10.54 7.10
C ARG A 224 -6.94 10.01 6.18
N LEU A 225 -6.56 9.18 5.22
CA LEU A 225 -7.52 8.40 4.44
C LEU A 225 -8.08 7.21 5.25
N GLY A 226 -9.10 6.58 4.75
CA GLY A 226 -9.85 5.48 5.38
C GLY A 226 -9.06 4.19 5.64
N VAL A 227 -7.77 4.30 6.03
CA VAL A 227 -6.88 3.18 6.38
C VAL A 227 -6.44 3.34 7.82
N ILE A 228 -6.82 2.42 8.68
CA ILE A 228 -6.56 2.46 10.12
C ILE A 228 -5.93 1.15 10.54
N SER A 229 -4.77 1.23 11.16
CA SER A 229 -4.10 0.07 11.75
C SER A 229 -4.15 0.15 13.27
N PHE A 230 -4.42 -0.97 13.92
CA PHE A 230 -4.53 -1.04 15.38
C PHE A 230 -4.02 -2.37 15.92
N ILE A 231 -3.73 -2.40 17.20
CA ILE A 231 -3.28 -3.58 17.96
C ILE A 231 -4.27 -3.84 19.09
N VAL A 232 -4.63 -5.09 19.30
CA VAL A 232 -5.34 -5.53 20.50
C VAL A 232 -4.30 -6.06 21.50
N LYS A 233 -4.17 -5.40 22.65
CA LYS A 233 -3.15 -5.71 23.65
C LYS A 233 -3.26 -7.14 24.16
N GLY A 234 -2.16 -7.89 24.04
CA GLY A 234 -2.10 -9.29 24.47
C GLY A 234 -2.70 -10.30 23.50
N ALA A 235 -3.13 -9.87 22.30
CA ALA A 235 -3.62 -10.76 21.25
C ALA A 235 -2.66 -10.79 20.06
N HIS A 236 -2.51 -11.97 19.44
CA HIS A 236 -1.87 -12.09 18.15
C HIS A 236 -2.79 -11.50 17.06
N TYR A 237 -2.25 -10.67 16.16
CA TYR A 237 -3.05 -9.96 15.15
C TYR A 237 -3.87 -10.90 14.26
N ASN A 238 -3.32 -12.05 13.85
CA ASN A 238 -4.06 -13.00 13.01
C ASN A 238 -5.18 -13.73 13.76
N LEU A 239 -5.11 -13.86 15.08
CA LEU A 239 -6.24 -14.34 15.87
C LEU A 239 -7.42 -13.37 15.78
N ILE A 240 -7.16 -12.08 15.96
CA ILE A 240 -8.20 -11.05 15.88
C ILE A 240 -8.81 -11.00 14.46
N VAL A 241 -7.97 -11.04 13.43
CA VAL A 241 -8.41 -11.11 12.02
C VAL A 241 -9.34 -12.32 11.82
N LYS A 242 -8.95 -13.48 12.32
CA LYS A 242 -9.72 -14.71 12.19
C LYS A 242 -11.05 -14.63 12.95
N LEU A 243 -11.04 -14.11 14.18
CA LEU A 243 -12.26 -13.91 14.98
C LEU A 243 -13.24 -12.94 14.34
N LEU A 244 -12.76 -11.81 13.79
CA LEU A 244 -13.59 -10.84 13.08
C LEU A 244 -14.24 -11.47 11.84
N ASN A 245 -13.49 -12.28 11.10
CA ASN A 245 -14.02 -12.98 9.93
C ASN A 245 -15.05 -14.04 10.32
N ASP A 246 -14.71 -14.95 11.22
CA ASP A 246 -15.51 -16.14 11.49
C ASP A 246 -16.80 -15.84 12.27
N ARG A 247 -16.76 -14.84 13.17
CA ARG A 247 -17.90 -14.50 14.02
C ARG A 247 -18.78 -13.37 13.46
N PHE A 248 -18.20 -12.47 12.67
CA PHE A 248 -18.89 -11.27 12.21
C PHE A 248 -18.87 -11.09 10.68
N GLY A 249 -18.17 -11.93 9.92
CA GLY A 249 -18.04 -11.80 8.48
C GLY A 249 -17.22 -10.58 8.04
N ILE A 250 -16.41 -10.01 8.95
CA ILE A 250 -15.61 -8.81 8.69
C ILE A 250 -14.20 -9.21 8.29
N GLN A 251 -13.83 -8.92 7.06
CA GLN A 251 -12.48 -9.17 6.54
C GLN A 251 -11.56 -7.99 6.82
N THR A 252 -10.50 -8.24 7.59
CA THR A 252 -9.41 -7.32 7.87
C THR A 252 -8.09 -7.94 7.46
N ARG A 253 -7.01 -7.15 7.43
CA ARG A 253 -5.68 -7.66 7.10
C ARG A 253 -4.77 -7.65 8.32
N GLY A 254 -4.18 -8.81 8.64
CA GLY A 254 -3.16 -8.95 9.67
C GLY A 254 -1.73 -8.85 9.13
N GLY A 255 -0.79 -8.45 9.98
CA GLY A 255 0.64 -8.38 9.66
C GLY A 255 1.16 -6.98 9.35
N CYS A 256 2.42 -6.88 8.86
CA CYS A 256 3.10 -5.60 8.60
C CYS A 256 2.63 -4.89 7.30
N SER A 257 1.64 -5.41 6.60
CA SER A 257 1.03 -4.79 5.41
C SER A 257 2.03 -4.42 4.30
N CYS A 258 3.13 -5.17 4.14
CA CYS A 258 4.22 -4.90 3.19
C CYS A 258 4.88 -3.51 3.40
N ALA A 259 5.03 -3.08 4.65
CA ALA A 259 5.69 -1.83 5.05
C ALA A 259 6.72 -2.14 6.14
N GLY A 260 7.80 -2.82 5.77
CA GLY A 260 8.80 -3.34 6.71
C GLY A 260 9.50 -2.26 7.50
N ILE A 261 9.96 -1.18 6.85
CA ILE A 261 10.63 -0.05 7.51
C ILE A 261 9.66 0.59 8.52
N TYR A 262 8.50 0.99 8.05
CA TYR A 262 7.51 1.65 8.88
C TYR A 262 7.04 0.77 10.03
N GLY A 263 6.93 -0.54 9.80
CA GLY A 263 6.61 -1.51 10.83
C GLY A 263 7.64 -1.57 11.96
N HIS A 264 8.94 -1.49 11.65
CA HIS A 264 9.99 -1.42 12.67
C HIS A 264 9.88 -0.15 13.52
N MET A 265 9.59 0.99 12.87
CA MET A 265 9.41 2.27 13.57
C MET A 265 8.16 2.26 14.45
N LEU A 266 7.00 1.90 13.89
CA LEU A 266 5.72 1.88 14.60
C LEU A 266 5.69 0.94 15.81
N LEU A 267 6.44 -0.16 15.74
CA LEU A 267 6.50 -1.17 16.80
C LEU A 267 7.77 -1.06 17.66
N ASN A 268 8.58 -0.01 17.47
CA ASN A 268 9.83 0.22 18.18
C ASN A 268 10.76 -1.01 18.15
N VAL A 269 10.88 -1.65 16.98
CA VAL A 269 11.74 -2.82 16.77
C VAL A 269 13.15 -2.33 16.46
N ASP A 270 14.07 -2.50 17.40
CA ASP A 270 15.48 -2.20 17.21
C ASP A 270 16.19 -3.24 16.33
N GLU A 271 17.44 -2.97 15.97
CA GLU A 271 18.25 -3.83 15.11
C GLU A 271 18.42 -5.23 15.68
N ILE A 272 18.65 -5.36 16.99
CA ILE A 272 18.85 -6.63 17.68
C ILE A 272 17.56 -7.46 17.65
N ALA A 273 16.45 -6.83 17.95
CA ALA A 273 15.12 -7.46 17.89
C ALA A 273 14.79 -7.88 16.45
N SER A 274 15.10 -7.04 15.46
CA SER A 274 14.93 -7.34 14.03
C SER A 274 15.69 -8.60 13.60
N TYR A 275 16.96 -8.75 13.99
CA TYR A 275 17.74 -9.97 13.71
C TYR A 275 17.17 -11.22 14.41
N ARG A 276 16.64 -11.09 15.63
CA ARG A 276 15.97 -12.21 16.33
C ARG A 276 14.71 -12.64 15.59
N ILE A 277 13.89 -11.68 15.14
CA ILE A 277 12.69 -11.93 14.35
C ILE A 277 13.07 -12.63 13.03
N LEU A 278 14.08 -12.13 12.32
CA LEU A 278 14.55 -12.73 11.07
C LEU A 278 15.00 -14.19 11.26
N ASN A 279 15.76 -14.47 12.34
CA ASN A 279 16.23 -15.83 12.64
C ASN A 279 15.05 -16.77 12.99
N SER A 280 14.04 -16.28 13.72
CA SER A 280 12.81 -17.02 13.99
C SER A 280 12.06 -17.37 12.70
N ILE A 281 11.91 -16.38 11.80
CA ILE A 281 11.28 -16.59 10.48
C ILE A 281 12.05 -17.64 9.66
N ARG A 282 13.39 -17.56 9.63
CA ARG A 282 14.24 -18.52 8.91
C ARG A 282 14.15 -19.95 9.46
N SER A 283 13.85 -20.11 10.74
CA SER A 283 13.60 -21.42 11.37
C SER A 283 12.15 -21.94 11.17
N GLY A 284 11.32 -21.24 10.41
CA GLY A 284 9.93 -21.62 10.16
C GLY A 284 8.94 -21.23 11.27
N ASN A 285 9.38 -20.46 12.28
CA ASN A 285 8.50 -19.99 13.34
C ASN A 285 8.11 -18.51 13.11
N LEU A 286 6.85 -18.29 12.73
CA LEU A 286 6.30 -16.97 12.42
C LEU A 286 5.57 -16.31 13.61
N LEU A 287 5.52 -16.93 14.78
CA LEU A 287 4.79 -16.41 15.95
C LEU A 287 5.28 -15.01 16.36
N CYS A 288 6.59 -14.78 16.29
CA CYS A 288 7.21 -13.51 16.68
C CYS A 288 7.21 -12.47 15.55
N LYS A 289 6.63 -12.78 14.39
CA LYS A 289 6.55 -11.82 13.28
C LYS A 289 5.68 -10.63 13.68
N PRO A 290 6.22 -9.40 13.68
CA PRO A 290 5.46 -8.24 14.11
C PRO A 290 4.30 -7.94 13.15
N GLY A 291 3.25 -7.32 13.66
CA GLY A 291 2.10 -6.94 12.85
C GLY A 291 0.99 -6.30 13.65
N TRP A 292 0.02 -5.82 12.93
CA TRP A 292 -1.18 -5.16 13.41
C TRP A 292 -2.40 -5.68 12.64
N ILE A 293 -3.58 -5.22 13.02
CA ILE A 293 -4.83 -5.42 12.29
C ILE A 293 -5.09 -4.14 11.50
N ARG A 294 -5.25 -4.23 10.17
CA ARG A 294 -5.60 -3.10 9.32
C ARG A 294 -7.05 -3.17 8.90
N LEU A 295 -7.80 -2.15 9.27
CA LEU A 295 -9.14 -1.85 8.79
C LEU A 295 -9.03 -0.87 7.62
N SER A 296 -9.67 -1.18 6.51
CA SER A 296 -9.84 -0.26 5.38
C SER A 296 -11.33 0.01 5.22
N ILE A 297 -11.71 1.27 5.26
CA ILE A 297 -13.10 1.72 5.06
C ILE A 297 -13.25 2.27 3.64
N HIS A 298 -14.50 2.33 3.18
CA HIS A 298 -14.83 2.91 1.89
C HIS A 298 -15.97 3.92 2.06
N PRO A 299 -15.98 5.06 1.34
CA PRO A 299 -17.00 6.10 1.50
C PRO A 299 -18.43 5.64 1.18
N THR A 300 -18.61 4.52 0.49
CA THR A 300 -19.94 3.92 0.26
C THR A 300 -20.51 3.20 1.48
N MET A 301 -19.73 2.97 2.54
CA MET A 301 -20.22 2.31 3.75
C MET A 301 -21.20 3.20 4.50
N THR A 302 -22.31 2.58 4.94
CA THR A 302 -23.33 3.24 5.76
C THR A 302 -22.88 3.40 7.22
N ASN A 303 -23.51 4.31 7.95
CA ASN A 303 -23.25 4.44 9.39
C ASN A 303 -23.64 3.17 10.17
N ALA A 304 -24.64 2.41 9.69
CA ALA A 304 -25.01 1.13 10.30
C ALA A 304 -23.89 0.09 10.17
N GLU A 305 -23.30 -0.03 8.98
CA GLU A 305 -22.15 -0.92 8.75
C GLU A 305 -20.92 -0.50 9.58
N ILE A 306 -20.61 0.80 9.63
CA ILE A 306 -19.50 1.29 10.47
C ILE A 306 -19.72 0.99 11.95
N ASN A 307 -20.94 1.21 12.47
CA ASN A 307 -21.26 0.89 13.85
C ASN A 307 -21.19 -0.63 14.12
N PHE A 308 -21.65 -1.45 13.18
CA PHE A 308 -21.51 -2.91 13.26
C PHE A 308 -20.05 -3.34 13.34
N ILE A 309 -19.18 -2.79 12.48
CA ILE A 309 -17.74 -3.07 12.49
C ILE A 309 -17.13 -2.67 13.83
N MET A 310 -17.44 -1.49 14.34
CA MET A 310 -16.88 -1.01 15.61
C MET A 310 -17.36 -1.83 16.81
N ASN A 311 -18.63 -2.26 16.83
CA ASN A 311 -19.16 -3.18 17.84
C ASN A 311 -18.43 -4.52 17.80
N ALA A 312 -18.21 -5.07 16.60
CA ALA A 312 -17.51 -6.34 16.41
C ALA A 312 -16.05 -6.26 16.90
N ILE A 313 -15.34 -5.16 16.60
CA ILE A 313 -13.97 -4.92 17.09
C ILE A 313 -13.96 -4.84 18.62
N GLU A 314 -14.88 -4.08 19.23
CA GLU A 314 -15.00 -3.92 20.68
C GLU A 314 -15.26 -5.25 21.39
N MET A 315 -16.23 -6.04 20.89
CA MET A 315 -16.52 -7.39 21.41
C MET A 315 -15.32 -8.33 21.25
N THR A 316 -14.69 -8.32 20.07
CA THR A 316 -13.51 -9.16 19.82
C THR A 316 -12.36 -8.79 20.74
N ALA A 317 -12.08 -7.49 20.90
CA ALA A 317 -11.04 -7.03 21.81
C ALA A 317 -11.30 -7.36 23.27
N SER A 318 -12.56 -7.44 23.69
CA SER A 318 -12.96 -7.83 25.07
C SER A 318 -12.88 -9.34 25.28
N ASP A 319 -13.37 -10.13 24.34
CA ASP A 319 -13.67 -11.55 24.54
C ASP A 319 -12.68 -12.51 23.87
N PHE A 320 -11.66 -11.98 23.14
CA PHE A 320 -10.73 -12.82 22.37
C PHE A 320 -10.08 -13.95 23.19
N LYS A 321 -9.80 -13.73 24.48
CA LYS A 321 -9.21 -14.76 25.36
C LYS A 321 -10.13 -15.97 25.58
N VAL A 322 -11.44 -15.73 25.60
CA VAL A 322 -12.44 -16.81 25.72
C VAL A 322 -12.56 -17.52 24.39
N TRP A 323 -12.69 -16.76 23.31
CA TRP A 323 -12.90 -17.30 21.97
C TRP A 323 -11.66 -17.97 21.38
N ALA A 324 -10.45 -17.56 21.79
CA ALA A 324 -9.18 -18.18 21.39
C ALA A 324 -9.08 -19.67 21.74
N LYS A 325 -9.86 -20.14 22.74
CA LYS A 325 -9.85 -21.55 23.16
C LYS A 325 -10.36 -22.51 22.08
N ASP A 326 -11.14 -22.00 21.13
CA ASP A 326 -11.70 -22.75 20.01
C ASP A 326 -10.78 -22.77 18.79
N TYR A 327 -9.56 -22.20 18.90
CA TYR A 327 -8.63 -22.03 17.78
C TYR A 327 -7.25 -22.56 18.07
N THR A 328 -6.67 -23.28 17.12
CA THR A 328 -5.29 -23.77 17.12
C THR A 328 -4.43 -22.91 16.20
N TYR A 329 -3.24 -22.50 16.67
CA TYR A 329 -2.27 -21.73 15.91
C TYR A 329 -1.29 -22.65 15.18
N ASN A 330 -1.05 -22.36 13.89
CA ASN A 330 0.01 -22.98 13.08
C ASN A 330 1.16 -21.98 12.88
N ALA A 331 2.33 -22.34 13.43
CA ALA A 331 3.51 -21.47 13.40
C ALA A 331 4.14 -21.32 12.00
N GLU A 332 3.99 -22.31 11.13
CA GLU A 332 4.55 -22.30 9.77
C GLU A 332 3.73 -21.42 8.81
N SER A 333 2.40 -21.50 8.91
CA SER A 333 1.51 -20.67 8.07
C SER A 333 1.19 -19.31 8.70
N ASN A 334 1.49 -19.12 9.98
CA ASN A 334 1.09 -17.95 10.78
C ASN A 334 -0.43 -17.75 10.83
N GLU A 335 -1.19 -18.83 10.89
CA GLU A 335 -2.66 -18.81 10.82
C GLU A 335 -3.29 -19.48 12.04
N TYR A 336 -4.53 -19.09 12.34
CA TYR A 336 -5.38 -19.71 13.33
C TYR A 336 -6.49 -20.53 12.66
N PHE A 337 -6.74 -21.73 13.16
CA PHE A 337 -7.75 -22.66 12.65
C PHE A 337 -8.80 -22.91 13.73
N PHE A 338 -10.06 -22.81 13.36
CA PHE A 338 -11.17 -23.16 14.26
C PHE A 338 -11.30 -24.67 14.35
N GLU A 339 -11.26 -25.23 15.57
CA GLU A 339 -11.23 -26.68 15.80
C GLU A 339 -12.55 -27.40 15.40
N GLY A 340 -13.67 -26.67 15.37
CA GLY A 340 -14.98 -27.19 14.95
C GLY A 340 -15.23 -27.19 13.43
N PHE A 341 -14.26 -26.76 12.62
CA PHE A 341 -14.42 -26.65 11.17
C PHE A 341 -13.72 -27.80 10.46
N GLU A 342 -14.40 -28.91 10.22
CA GLU A 342 -13.95 -29.89 9.24
C GLU A 342 -13.90 -29.20 7.86
N ALA A 343 -12.70 -29.24 7.26
CA ALA A 343 -12.42 -28.56 5.99
C ALA A 343 -13.15 -29.23 4.81
N ASN A 344 -14.45 -28.98 4.71
CA ASN A 344 -15.26 -29.37 3.55
C ASN A 344 -15.10 -28.40 2.37
N GLN A 345 -14.05 -27.54 2.40
CA GLN A 345 -13.79 -26.58 1.34
C GLN A 345 -13.36 -27.24 0.03
N LYS A 346 -12.61 -28.35 0.09
CA LYS A 346 -12.20 -29.08 -1.13
C LYS A 346 -13.42 -29.63 -1.88
N SER A 347 -14.35 -30.28 -1.18
CA SER A 347 -15.55 -30.83 -1.80
C SER A 347 -16.48 -29.75 -2.37
N ARG A 348 -16.56 -28.57 -1.71
CA ARG A 348 -17.35 -27.42 -2.22
C ARG A 348 -16.72 -26.82 -3.48
N ILE A 349 -15.38 -26.74 -3.54
CA ILE A 349 -14.67 -26.24 -4.74
C ILE A 349 -14.82 -27.23 -5.90
N GLU A 350 -14.70 -28.54 -5.64
CA GLU A 350 -14.93 -29.58 -6.63
C GLU A 350 -16.38 -29.56 -7.16
N ASP A 351 -17.35 -29.27 -6.29
CA ASP A 351 -18.75 -29.11 -6.68
C ASP A 351 -18.98 -27.88 -7.60
N TRP A 352 -18.22 -26.77 -7.40
CA TRP A 352 -18.31 -25.58 -8.27
C TRP A 352 -17.85 -25.83 -9.69
N PHE A 353 -16.89 -26.73 -9.89
CA PHE A 353 -16.37 -27.10 -11.21
C PHE A 353 -17.05 -28.32 -11.82
N ASN A 354 -18.02 -28.92 -11.12
CA ASN A 354 -18.76 -30.07 -11.64
C ASN A 354 -19.95 -29.60 -12.47
N ILE A 355 -19.68 -29.34 -13.78
CA ILE A 355 -20.67 -28.85 -14.74
C ILE A 355 -21.66 -29.92 -15.22
N TYR A 356 -21.57 -31.15 -14.72
CA TYR A 356 -22.43 -32.29 -15.10
C TYR A 356 -23.44 -32.70 -14.02
N LYS A 357 -23.63 -31.87 -12.98
CA LYS A 357 -24.71 -32.08 -12.01
C LYS A 357 -25.96 -31.29 -12.35
#